data_84febaf6502bca144a5343f6489582d4
#
_entry.id   84febaf6502bca144a5343f6489582d4
#
_cell.length_a   1.000
_cell.length_b   1.000
_cell.length_c   1.000
_cell.angle_alpha   90.00
_cell.angle_beta   90.00
_cell.angle_gamma   90.00
#
_symmetry.space_group_name_H-M   'P 1'
#
loop_
_entity.id
_entity.type
_entity.pdbx_description
1 polymer ?
#
loop_
_entity_poly.entity_id
_entity_poly.type
_entity_poly.pdbx_seq_one_letter_code
_entity_poly.pdbx_strand_id
1 'polypeptide(L)'
;MNLDQARGMLVGLAVGDALGAPLEFTGAREPDNYLTEMVGGGAHSTSVGEWTDDTSMALAIAESYQSKSEFQADRIQRSFNAWLRDGAFSWRGKCFDIGHTTRLALGTAKKLLYKNPYA
;
A
#
# COMPACT_ATOMS: atom_id res chain seq x y z
N MET A 1 2.58 19.16 -12.49
CA MET A 1 2.54 17.72 -12.80
C MET A 1 1.41 17.49 -13.80
N ASN A 2 1.71 16.88 -14.93
CA ASN A 2 0.69 16.53 -15.91
C ASN A 2 0.07 15.14 -15.62
N LEU A 3 -0.97 14.78 -16.37
CA LEU A 3 -1.71 13.51 -16.13
C LEU A 3 -0.84 12.28 -16.34
N ASP A 4 0.07 12.29 -17.29
CA ASP A 4 0.95 11.15 -17.57
C ASP A 4 1.98 10.97 -16.46
N GLN A 5 2.50 12.05 -15.90
CA GLN A 5 3.36 12.01 -14.71
C GLN A 5 2.62 11.45 -13.49
N ALA A 6 1.35 11.85 -13.28
CA ALA A 6 0.54 11.35 -12.18
C ALA A 6 0.24 9.85 -12.33
N ARG A 7 -0.10 9.41 -13.54
CA ARG A 7 -0.29 7.98 -13.85
C ARG A 7 1.00 7.20 -13.67
N GLY A 8 2.12 7.74 -14.20
CA GLY A 8 3.43 7.13 -14.07
C GLY A 8 3.88 6.97 -12.62
N MET A 9 3.54 7.90 -11.75
CA MET A 9 3.83 7.82 -10.32
C MET A 9 3.12 6.63 -9.66
N LEU A 10 1.81 6.47 -9.86
CA LEU A 10 1.05 5.37 -9.26
C LEU A 10 1.38 4.02 -9.88
N VAL A 11 1.50 3.97 -11.21
CA VAL A 11 1.86 2.72 -11.90
C VAL A 11 3.29 2.32 -11.57
N GLY A 12 4.22 3.28 -11.53
CA GLY A 12 5.61 3.02 -11.17
C GLY A 12 5.76 2.49 -9.74
N LEU A 13 4.99 3.03 -8.79
CA LEU A 13 4.93 2.48 -7.44
C LEU A 13 4.46 1.03 -7.44
N ALA A 14 3.33 0.73 -8.09
CA ALA A 14 2.78 -0.62 -8.13
C ALA A 14 3.72 -1.63 -8.84
N VAL A 15 4.39 -1.20 -9.90
CA VAL A 15 5.38 -2.02 -10.61
C VAL A 15 6.60 -2.28 -9.71
N GLY A 16 7.10 -1.26 -9.02
CA GLY A 16 8.23 -1.40 -8.10
C GLY A 16 7.92 -2.32 -6.93
N ASP A 17 6.77 -2.15 -6.31
CA ASP A 17 6.25 -2.98 -5.22
C ASP A 17 6.13 -4.45 -5.68
N ALA A 18 5.41 -4.72 -6.78
CA ALA A 18 5.21 -6.07 -7.29
C ALA A 18 6.51 -6.75 -7.75
N LEU A 19 7.49 -5.98 -8.24
CA LEU A 19 8.81 -6.50 -8.61
C LEU A 19 9.64 -6.83 -7.36
N GLY A 20 9.56 -6.00 -6.34
CA GLY A 20 10.37 -6.11 -5.13
C GLY A 20 9.84 -7.10 -4.10
N ALA A 21 8.52 -7.26 -4.00
CA ALA A 21 7.88 -8.10 -2.97
C ALA A 21 8.44 -9.53 -2.85
N PRO A 22 8.72 -10.28 -3.93
CA PRO A 22 9.32 -11.60 -3.83
C PRO A 22 10.75 -11.63 -3.28
N LEU A 23 11.44 -10.48 -3.28
CA LEU A 23 12.81 -10.34 -2.80
C LEU A 23 12.90 -9.89 -1.35
N GLU A 24 11.79 -9.50 -0.76
CA GLU A 24 11.76 -9.02 0.62
C GLU A 24 12.32 -10.06 1.58
N PHE A 25 13.10 -9.61 2.56
CA PHE A 25 13.83 -10.44 3.52
C PHE A 25 14.89 -11.39 2.92
N THR A 26 15.23 -11.22 1.65
CA THR A 26 16.35 -11.93 1.03
C THR A 26 17.63 -11.10 1.07
N GLY A 27 18.79 -11.72 0.86
CA GLY A 27 20.06 -11.01 0.75
C GLY A 27 20.14 -10.13 -0.50
N ALA A 28 21.01 -9.12 -0.46
CA ALA A 28 21.31 -8.30 -1.63
C ALA A 28 21.77 -9.17 -2.81
N ARG A 29 21.39 -8.78 -4.02
CA ARG A 29 21.77 -9.45 -5.24
C ARG A 29 22.94 -8.75 -5.90
N GLU A 30 23.80 -9.51 -6.55
CA GLU A 30 24.86 -8.98 -7.41
C GLU A 30 24.27 -8.52 -8.77
N PRO A 31 24.93 -7.59 -9.47
CA PRO A 31 24.41 -7.02 -10.72
C PRO A 31 24.07 -8.03 -11.81
N ASP A 32 24.80 -9.13 -11.89
CA ASP A 32 24.58 -10.22 -12.84
C ASP A 32 23.37 -11.11 -12.49
N ASN A 33 22.79 -10.90 -11.30
CA ASN A 33 21.65 -11.65 -10.78
C ASN A 33 20.45 -10.76 -10.39
N TYR A 34 20.38 -9.56 -10.95
CA TYR A 34 19.21 -8.69 -10.77
C TYR A 34 17.99 -9.27 -11.47
N LEU A 35 16.82 -9.10 -10.86
CA LEU A 35 15.56 -9.44 -11.54
C LEU A 35 15.30 -8.47 -12.69
N THR A 36 15.04 -9.01 -13.85
CA THR A 36 14.66 -8.28 -15.07
C THR A 36 13.21 -8.49 -15.45
N GLU A 37 12.53 -9.42 -14.77
CA GLU A 37 11.13 -9.76 -15.00
C GLU A 37 10.42 -9.91 -13.66
N MET A 38 9.10 -9.71 -13.67
CA MET A 38 8.29 -10.00 -12.50
C MET A 38 8.21 -11.49 -12.25
N VAL A 39 8.43 -11.88 -11.00
CA VAL A 39 8.28 -13.26 -10.52
C VAL A 39 7.36 -13.26 -9.31
N GLY A 40 6.75 -14.40 -9.03
CA GLY A 40 6.01 -14.59 -7.80
C GLY A 40 6.85 -15.22 -6.69
N GLY A 41 6.24 -15.52 -5.55
CA GLY A 41 6.86 -16.23 -4.44
C GLY A 41 7.32 -15.31 -3.33
N GLY A 42 8.49 -15.60 -2.76
CA GLY A 42 9.03 -14.86 -1.62
C GLY A 42 8.29 -15.12 -0.32
N ALA A 43 8.59 -14.32 0.71
CA ALA A 43 8.06 -14.47 2.07
C ALA A 43 6.52 -14.42 2.14
N HIS A 44 5.91 -13.67 1.22
CA HIS A 44 4.45 -13.50 1.16
C HIS A 44 3.75 -14.42 0.15
N SER A 45 4.51 -15.29 -0.55
CA SER A 45 4.00 -16.19 -1.59
C SER A 45 3.14 -15.44 -2.62
N THR A 46 3.66 -14.31 -3.14
CA THR A 46 2.95 -13.44 -4.07
C THR A 46 2.74 -14.12 -5.42
N SER A 47 1.65 -13.80 -6.09
CA SER A 47 1.47 -14.06 -7.51
C SER A 47 2.31 -13.10 -8.34
N VAL A 48 2.59 -13.45 -9.60
CA VAL A 48 3.30 -12.56 -10.52
C VAL A 48 2.51 -11.25 -10.69
N GLY A 49 3.15 -10.13 -10.44
CA GLY A 49 2.53 -8.81 -10.53
C GLY A 49 1.63 -8.42 -9.35
N GLU A 50 1.59 -9.22 -8.30
CA GLU A 50 0.85 -8.91 -7.09
C GLU A 50 1.57 -7.84 -6.26
N TRP A 51 0.87 -6.73 -5.98
CA TRP A 51 1.37 -5.68 -5.09
C TRP A 51 1.04 -5.96 -3.62
N THR A 52 1.72 -5.27 -2.73
CA THR A 52 1.62 -5.43 -1.27
C THR A 52 1.03 -4.18 -0.59
N ASP A 53 1.47 -3.90 0.62
CA ASP A 53 0.96 -2.79 1.44
C ASP A 53 1.32 -1.40 0.88
N ASP A 54 2.48 -1.23 0.26
CA ASP A 54 2.91 0.05 -0.29
C ASP A 54 1.90 0.59 -1.32
N THR A 55 1.53 -0.22 -2.28
CA THR A 55 0.53 0.14 -3.30
C THR A 55 -0.86 0.25 -2.70
N SER A 56 -1.24 -0.67 -1.80
CA SER A 56 -2.55 -0.64 -1.14
C SER A 56 -2.74 0.65 -0.35
N MET A 57 -1.73 1.11 0.39
CA MET A 57 -1.77 2.37 1.13
C MET A 57 -1.79 3.60 0.21
N ALA A 58 -1.04 3.58 -0.88
CA ALA A 58 -1.06 4.66 -1.87
C ALA A 58 -2.44 4.78 -2.54
N LEU A 59 -3.08 3.68 -2.88
CA LEU A 59 -4.45 3.65 -3.42
C LEU A 59 -5.47 4.16 -2.39
N ALA A 60 -5.32 3.82 -1.12
CA ALA A 60 -6.16 4.32 -0.04
C ALA A 60 -6.06 5.85 0.10
N ILE A 61 -4.85 6.42 -0.05
CA ILE A 61 -4.65 7.86 -0.07
C ILE A 61 -5.31 8.47 -1.32
N ALA A 62 -5.06 7.92 -2.50
CA ALA A 62 -5.63 8.42 -3.75
C ALA A 62 -7.17 8.44 -3.72
N GLU A 63 -7.80 7.39 -3.19
CA GLU A 63 -9.25 7.31 -2.99
C GLU A 63 -9.76 8.45 -2.11
N SER A 64 -9.02 8.83 -1.07
CA SER A 64 -9.45 9.89 -0.15
C SER A 64 -9.59 11.25 -0.83
N TYR A 65 -8.90 11.47 -1.96
CA TYR A 65 -8.93 12.72 -2.73
C TYR A 65 -9.97 12.74 -3.86
N GLN A 66 -10.65 11.63 -4.17
CA GLN A 66 -11.57 11.56 -5.31
C GLN A 66 -12.74 12.55 -5.23
N SER A 67 -13.25 12.85 -4.05
CA SER A 67 -14.41 13.73 -3.88
C SER A 67 -14.05 15.17 -3.52
N LYS A 68 -12.84 15.40 -3.01
CA LYS A 68 -12.30 16.72 -2.67
C LYS A 68 -10.80 16.71 -2.85
N SER A 69 -10.28 17.77 -3.46
CA SER A 69 -8.84 17.97 -3.69
C SER A 69 -8.07 18.40 -2.44
N GLU A 70 -8.74 18.60 -1.31
CA GLU A 70 -8.13 19.04 -0.06
C GLU A 70 -7.74 17.84 0.82
N PHE A 71 -6.67 18.01 1.59
CA PHE A 71 -6.25 17.04 2.59
C PHE A 71 -7.32 16.84 3.66
N GLN A 72 -7.74 15.59 3.84
CA GLN A 72 -8.73 15.20 4.85
C GLN A 72 -8.24 13.97 5.62
N ALA A 73 -7.63 14.21 6.76
CA ALA A 73 -7.03 13.14 7.58
C ALA A 73 -8.02 12.03 7.96
N ASP A 74 -9.26 12.38 8.26
CA ASP A 74 -10.32 11.44 8.63
C ASP A 74 -10.73 10.54 7.46
N ARG A 75 -10.69 11.03 6.22
CA ARG A 75 -10.96 10.21 5.03
C ARG A 75 -9.82 9.25 4.75
N ILE A 76 -8.59 9.74 4.81
CA ILE A 76 -7.41 8.88 4.67
C ILE A 76 -7.46 7.78 5.73
N GLN A 77 -7.76 8.13 6.97
CA GLN A 77 -7.89 7.16 8.05
C GLN A 77 -9.00 6.13 7.81
N ARG A 78 -10.15 6.55 7.26
CA ARG A 78 -11.23 5.62 6.87
C ARG A 78 -10.79 4.67 5.77
N SER A 79 -10.09 5.16 4.74
CA SER A 79 -9.58 4.33 3.66
C SER A 79 -8.53 3.32 4.15
N PHE A 80 -7.62 3.73 5.03
CA PHE A 80 -6.69 2.80 5.68
C PHE A 80 -7.40 1.77 6.56
N ASN A 81 -8.43 2.16 7.29
CA ASN A 81 -9.22 1.22 8.08
C ASN A 81 -10.00 0.23 7.20
N ALA A 82 -10.50 0.66 6.05
CA ALA A 82 -11.13 -0.23 5.08
C ALA A 82 -10.11 -1.25 4.52
N TRP A 83 -8.88 -0.80 4.21
CA TRP A 83 -7.81 -1.72 3.86
C TRP A 83 -7.50 -2.73 4.97
N LEU A 84 -7.29 -2.24 6.20
CA LEU A 84 -6.92 -3.09 7.35
C LEU A 84 -7.99 -4.13 7.69
N ARG A 85 -9.27 -3.76 7.65
CA ARG A 85 -10.38 -4.63 8.09
C ARG A 85 -10.99 -5.45 6.98
N ASP A 86 -11.15 -4.81 5.81
CA ASP A 86 -11.98 -5.34 4.75
C ASP A 86 -11.15 -5.73 3.51
N GLY A 87 -9.84 -5.44 3.53
CA GLY A 87 -8.95 -5.72 2.40
C GLY A 87 -9.16 -4.82 1.18
N ALA A 88 -9.80 -3.65 1.37
CA ALA A 88 -9.93 -2.68 0.30
C ALA A 88 -8.55 -2.31 -0.26
N PHE A 89 -8.44 -2.11 -1.57
CA PHE A 89 -7.19 -1.79 -2.28
C PHE A 89 -6.13 -2.90 -2.30
N SER A 90 -6.36 -4.01 -1.61
CA SER A 90 -5.47 -5.15 -1.65
C SER A 90 -5.74 -6.03 -2.87
N TRP A 91 -4.67 -6.53 -3.51
CA TRP A 91 -4.80 -7.53 -4.56
C TRP A 91 -5.57 -8.78 -4.10
N ARG A 92 -5.37 -9.20 -2.85
CA ARG A 92 -5.98 -10.42 -2.28
C ARG A 92 -7.38 -10.23 -1.73
N GLY A 93 -7.91 -9.00 -1.71
CA GLY A 93 -9.16 -8.71 -1.01
C GLY A 93 -9.08 -8.91 0.51
N LYS A 94 -7.88 -8.96 1.07
CA LYS A 94 -7.59 -8.96 2.51
C LYS A 94 -6.31 -8.20 2.78
N CYS A 95 -6.20 -7.59 3.96
CA CYS A 95 -4.96 -6.93 4.37
C CYS A 95 -3.86 -7.98 4.58
N PHE A 96 -2.72 -7.79 3.94
CA PHE A 96 -1.51 -8.58 4.16
C PHE A 96 -0.29 -7.68 4.05
N ASP A 97 0.85 -8.16 4.52
CA ASP A 97 2.14 -7.47 4.53
C ASP A 97 2.13 -6.11 5.27
N ILE A 98 1.17 -5.86 6.11
CA ILE A 98 1.13 -4.64 6.90
C ILE A 98 2.27 -4.59 7.91
N GLY A 99 3.11 -3.55 7.84
CA GLY A 99 4.20 -3.33 8.76
C GLY A 99 3.73 -3.14 10.22
N HIS A 100 4.58 -3.52 11.16
CA HIS A 100 4.25 -3.43 12.60
C HIS A 100 3.90 -2.00 13.04
N THR A 101 4.69 -1.02 12.62
CA THR A 101 4.45 0.41 12.93
C THR A 101 3.12 0.88 12.37
N THR A 102 2.80 0.53 11.13
CA THR A 102 1.52 0.88 10.49
C THR A 102 0.34 0.26 11.24
N ARG A 103 0.45 -1.00 11.61
CA ARG A 103 -0.59 -1.69 12.39
C ARG A 103 -0.84 -1.01 13.75
N LEU A 104 0.22 -0.64 14.46
CA LEU A 104 0.11 0.08 15.72
C LEU A 104 -0.53 1.46 15.54
N ALA A 105 -0.08 2.21 14.53
CA ALA A 105 -0.60 3.55 14.23
C ALA A 105 -2.11 3.52 13.92
N LEU A 106 -2.56 2.61 13.07
CA LEU A 106 -3.97 2.45 12.72
C LEU A 106 -4.81 2.01 13.93
N GLY A 107 -4.29 1.11 14.75
CA GLY A 107 -4.95 0.68 15.98
C GLY A 107 -5.09 1.79 17.01
N THR A 108 -4.08 2.65 17.15
CA THR A 108 -4.09 3.81 18.05
C THR A 108 -5.01 4.91 17.53
N ALA A 109 -4.93 5.23 16.25
CA ALA A 109 -5.77 6.24 15.61
C ALA A 109 -7.26 5.91 15.74
N LYS A 110 -7.64 4.64 15.66
CA LYS A 110 -9.01 4.19 15.92
C LYS A 110 -9.50 4.61 17.32
N LYS A 111 -8.65 4.46 18.35
CA LYS A 111 -8.97 4.88 19.72
C LYS A 111 -9.09 6.39 19.86
N LEU A 112 -8.24 7.15 19.17
CA LEU A 112 -8.25 8.61 19.19
C LEU A 112 -9.47 9.18 18.46
N LEU A 113 -9.84 8.64 17.32
CA LEU A 113 -11.04 9.05 16.56
C LEU A 113 -12.33 8.87 17.38
N TYR A 114 -12.41 7.81 18.20
CA TYR A 114 -13.56 7.61 19.11
C TYR A 114 -13.60 8.61 20.25
N LYS A 115 -12.48 9.24 20.61
CA LYS A 115 -12.38 10.22 21.69
C LYS A 115 -12.28 11.66 21.21
N ASN A 116 -12.09 11.87 19.91
CA ASN A 116 -11.92 13.20 19.37
C ASN A 116 -13.29 13.82 19.06
N PRO A 117 -13.66 14.93 19.72
CA PRO A 117 -14.92 15.61 19.48
C PRO A 117 -15.05 16.20 18.07
N TYR A 118 -13.97 16.23 17.29
CA TYR A 118 -13.92 16.65 15.89
C TYR A 118 -13.95 15.47 14.90
N ALA A 119 -14.06 14.25 15.39
CA ALA A 119 -14.14 13.04 14.57
C ALA A 119 -15.60 12.75 14.17
#